data_e8d4027337ba8bb7ccbff183c90ea1c7
#
_entry.id   e8d4027337ba8bb7ccbff183c90ea1c7
#
_cell.length_a   1.000
_cell.length_b   1.000
_cell.length_c   1.000
_cell.angle_alpha   90.00
_cell.angle_beta   90.00
_cell.angle_gamma   90.00
#
_symmetry.space_group_name_H-M   'P 1'
#
loop_
_entity.id
_entity.type
_entity.pdbx_description
1 polymer ?
#
loop_
_entity_poly.entity_id
_entity_poly.type
_entity_poly.pdbx_seq_one_letter_code
_entity_poly.pdbx_strand_id
1 'polypeptide(L)'
;MSFNGLFVYKTKVYALCHWRNEQEDSPVIPENILTKAPSAELRPDQRDDQRLPPYEILDPLLEAYIEGDRTRAELIKDGFQQELVDQVVKMVDLAEYKRRQTPLGPRVTTKGFGRDRRLPVVNRYDG
;
A
#
# COMPACT_ATOMS: atom_id res chain seq x y z
N MET A 1 -0.04 3.40 10.60
CA MET A 1 -1.24 3.87 9.88
C MET A 1 -2.39 2.92 10.19
N SER A 2 -3.37 3.37 10.95
CA SER A 2 -4.56 2.58 11.27
C SER A 2 -5.58 2.81 10.16
N PHE A 3 -5.65 1.92 9.20
CA PHE A 3 -6.72 1.92 8.22
C PHE A 3 -7.91 1.21 8.83
N ASN A 4 -8.94 1.93 9.18
CA ASN A 4 -10.20 1.39 9.66
C ASN A 4 -10.89 0.59 8.55
N GLY A 5 -10.43 -0.63 8.32
CA GLY A 5 -11.16 -1.64 7.61
C GLY A 5 -11.31 -1.51 6.09
N LEU A 6 -10.72 -0.50 5.44
CA LEU A 6 -10.73 -0.35 3.99
C LEU A 6 -9.29 -0.44 3.45
N PHE A 7 -9.01 -1.45 2.63
CA PHE A 7 -7.71 -1.57 1.97
C PHE A 7 -7.79 -0.94 0.58
N VAL A 8 -7.29 0.27 0.45
CA VAL A 8 -7.24 1.01 -0.81
C VAL A 8 -5.81 1.50 -1.01
N TYR A 9 -5.27 1.33 -2.21
CA TYR A 9 -3.96 1.86 -2.58
C TYR A 9 -3.93 3.37 -2.43
N LYS A 10 -2.78 3.91 -2.03
CA LYS A 10 -2.64 5.33 -1.69
C LYS A 10 -2.93 6.24 -2.88
N THR A 11 -2.51 5.86 -4.06
CA THR A 11 -2.81 6.57 -5.32
C THR A 11 -4.32 6.63 -5.60
N LYS A 12 -5.06 5.55 -5.33
CA LYS A 12 -6.54 5.53 -5.47
C LYS A 12 -7.23 6.43 -4.45
N VAL A 13 -6.68 6.53 -3.22
CA VAL A 13 -7.20 7.46 -2.21
C VAL A 13 -7.05 8.91 -2.68
N TYR A 14 -5.89 9.29 -3.21
CA TYR A 14 -5.70 10.64 -3.77
C TYR A 14 -6.65 10.92 -4.93
N ALA A 15 -6.79 9.97 -5.86
CA ALA A 15 -7.73 10.12 -6.98
C ALA A 15 -9.18 10.32 -6.50
N LEU A 16 -9.62 9.59 -5.47
CA LEU A 16 -10.95 9.77 -4.87
C LEU A 16 -11.10 11.13 -4.20
N CYS A 17 -10.06 11.63 -3.53
CA CYS A 17 -10.08 12.95 -2.89
C CYS A 17 -10.19 14.07 -3.94
N HIS A 18 -9.44 13.98 -5.04
CA HIS A 18 -9.55 14.93 -6.14
C HIS A 18 -10.94 14.88 -6.79
N TRP A 19 -11.41 13.68 -7.12
CA TRP A 19 -12.77 13.50 -7.64
C TRP A 19 -13.83 14.09 -6.73
N ARG A 20 -13.71 13.90 -5.40
CA ARG A 20 -14.66 14.47 -4.43
C ARG A 20 -14.65 15.99 -4.45
N ASN A 21 -13.48 16.60 -4.56
CA ASN A 21 -13.36 18.05 -4.66
C ASN A 21 -13.94 18.62 -5.95
N GLU A 22 -13.90 17.86 -7.06
CA GLU A 22 -14.48 18.26 -8.35
C GLU A 22 -16.03 18.22 -8.36
N GLN A 23 -16.67 17.53 -7.41
CA GLN A 23 -18.14 17.43 -7.32
C GLN A 23 -18.79 18.63 -6.61
N GLU A 24 -18.02 19.52 -6.03
CA GLU A 24 -18.49 20.66 -5.25
C GLU A 24 -17.97 21.98 -5.82
N ASP A 25 -18.70 23.07 -5.55
CA ASP A 25 -18.28 24.41 -5.99
C ASP A 25 -17.01 24.91 -5.28
N SER A 26 -16.67 24.31 -4.14
CA SER A 26 -15.45 24.60 -3.39
C SER A 26 -14.81 23.30 -2.86
N PRO A 27 -13.47 23.25 -2.76
CA PRO A 27 -12.80 22.05 -2.26
C PRO A 27 -13.24 21.68 -0.85
N VAL A 28 -13.78 20.47 -0.67
CA VAL A 28 -14.17 19.90 0.64
C VAL A 28 -12.93 19.41 1.39
N ILE A 29 -11.94 18.89 0.64
CA ILE A 29 -10.67 18.40 1.18
C ILE A 29 -9.61 19.46 0.88
N PRO A 30 -9.04 20.10 1.93
CA PRO A 30 -8.02 21.14 1.75
C PRO A 30 -6.79 20.63 0.99
N GLU A 31 -6.25 21.44 0.10
CA GLU A 31 -5.08 21.11 -0.74
C GLU A 31 -3.86 20.69 0.08
N ASN A 32 -3.63 21.31 1.23
CA ASN A 32 -2.52 20.96 2.11
C ASN A 32 -2.59 19.51 2.65
N ILE A 33 -3.77 18.89 2.71
CA ILE A 33 -3.93 17.49 3.09
C ILE A 33 -3.49 16.57 1.95
N LEU A 34 -3.73 16.98 0.71
CA LEU A 34 -3.38 16.21 -0.48
C LEU A 34 -1.89 16.31 -0.82
N THR A 35 -1.29 17.47 -0.56
CA THR A 35 0.11 17.76 -0.91
C THR A 35 1.11 17.46 0.21
N LYS A 36 0.64 17.40 1.47
CA LYS A 36 1.52 17.09 2.61
C LYS A 36 2.07 15.68 2.50
N ALA A 37 3.39 15.57 2.52
CA ALA A 37 4.06 14.27 2.55
C ALA A 37 3.59 13.45 3.76
N PRO A 38 3.22 12.17 3.58
CA PRO A 38 2.82 11.31 4.68
C PRO A 38 3.98 11.14 5.67
N SER A 39 3.68 11.28 6.96
CA SER A 39 4.65 11.08 8.03
C SER A 39 4.04 10.25 9.16
N ALA A 40 4.87 9.42 9.80
CA ALA A 40 4.45 8.66 10.98
C ALA A 40 4.52 9.49 12.27
N GLU A 41 5.09 10.71 12.22
CA GLU A 41 5.28 11.65 13.34
C GLU A 41 5.94 11.05 14.60
N LEU A 42 6.65 9.91 14.45
CA LEU A 42 7.33 9.23 15.56
C LEU A 42 8.66 9.88 15.92
N ARG A 43 9.22 10.70 15.02
CA ARG A 43 10.45 11.47 15.22
C ARG A 43 10.33 12.81 14.49
N PRO A 44 11.01 13.87 14.95
CA PRO A 44 11.11 15.11 14.21
C PRO A 44 11.58 14.85 12.76
N ASP A 45 10.94 15.50 11.81
CA ASP A 45 11.25 15.42 10.37
C ASP A 45 11.21 14.00 9.73
N GLN A 46 10.60 13.02 10.39
CA GLN A 46 10.42 11.69 9.82
C GLN A 46 9.36 11.72 8.72
N ARG A 47 9.72 11.24 7.52
CA ARG A 47 8.82 11.01 6.39
C ARG A 47 8.71 9.52 6.09
N ASP A 48 7.53 9.07 5.67
CA ASP A 48 7.32 7.66 5.26
C ASP A 48 8.12 7.31 3.99
N ASP A 49 8.36 8.30 3.12
CA ASP A 49 9.12 8.17 1.87
C ASP A 49 10.64 7.93 2.08
N GLN A 50 11.16 8.13 3.29
CA GLN A 50 12.56 7.81 3.59
C GLN A 50 12.88 6.29 3.59
N ARG A 51 11.84 5.46 3.67
CA ARG A 51 11.97 3.99 3.71
C ARG A 51 11.18 3.28 2.61
N LEU A 52 10.27 3.96 1.98
CA LEU A 52 9.40 3.43 0.94
C LEU A 52 9.63 4.18 -0.36
N PRO A 53 9.53 3.51 -1.51
CA PRO A 53 9.52 4.19 -2.79
C PRO A 53 8.27 5.08 -2.93
N PRO A 54 8.27 6.04 -3.87
CA PRO A 54 7.08 6.82 -4.20
C PRO A 54 5.87 5.93 -4.46
N TYR A 55 4.68 6.36 -4.03
CA TYR A 55 3.46 5.55 -4.15
C TYR A 55 3.10 5.23 -5.61
N GLU A 56 3.49 6.07 -6.55
CA GLU A 56 3.31 5.86 -7.99
C GLU A 56 4.04 4.61 -8.50
N ILE A 57 5.12 4.22 -7.81
CA ILE A 57 5.89 3.00 -8.11
C ILE A 57 5.46 1.86 -7.19
N LEU A 58 5.23 2.17 -5.91
CA LEU A 58 4.89 1.18 -4.90
C LEU A 58 3.53 0.53 -5.14
N ASP A 59 2.49 1.32 -5.44
CA ASP A 59 1.13 0.82 -5.59
C ASP A 59 0.98 -0.15 -6.77
N PRO A 60 1.51 0.11 -7.98
CA PRO A 60 1.49 -0.86 -9.08
C PRO A 60 2.26 -2.15 -8.77
N LEU A 61 3.39 -2.06 -8.06
CA LEU A 61 4.15 -3.23 -7.64
C LEU A 61 3.36 -4.09 -6.63
N LEU A 62 2.71 -3.44 -5.66
CA LEU A 62 1.86 -4.13 -4.70
C LEU A 62 0.62 -4.76 -5.36
N GLU A 63 0.00 -4.06 -6.31
CA GLU A 63 -1.14 -4.59 -7.07
C GLU A 63 -0.73 -5.85 -7.86
N ALA A 64 0.40 -5.81 -8.57
CA ALA A 64 0.91 -6.96 -9.30
C ALA A 64 1.28 -8.13 -8.38
N TYR A 65 1.94 -7.85 -7.24
CA TYR A 65 2.35 -8.87 -6.29
C TYR A 65 1.18 -9.51 -5.56
N ILE A 66 0.20 -8.73 -5.11
CA ILE A 66 -0.87 -9.20 -4.22
C ILE A 66 -2.10 -9.64 -5.00
N GLU A 67 -2.58 -8.82 -5.92
CA GLU A 67 -3.79 -9.14 -6.69
C GLU A 67 -3.46 -10.01 -7.90
N GLY A 68 -2.31 -9.76 -8.56
CA GLY A 68 -1.83 -10.50 -9.71
C GLY A 68 -1.11 -11.81 -9.38
N ASP A 69 -0.82 -12.11 -8.09
CA ASP A 69 0.00 -13.26 -7.67
C ASP A 69 1.33 -13.38 -8.40
N ARG A 70 1.92 -12.25 -8.82
CA ARG A 70 3.18 -12.24 -9.54
C ARG A 70 4.32 -12.65 -8.61
N THR A 71 5.15 -13.56 -9.08
CA THR A 71 6.39 -13.93 -8.42
C THR A 71 7.44 -12.82 -8.55
N ARG A 72 8.48 -12.85 -7.71
CA ARG A 72 9.62 -11.91 -7.81
C ARG A 72 10.23 -11.88 -9.20
N ALA A 73 10.42 -13.04 -9.81
CA ALA A 73 11.00 -13.16 -11.14
C ALA A 73 10.12 -12.50 -12.22
N GLU A 74 8.81 -12.65 -12.11
CA GLU A 74 7.86 -12.01 -13.04
C GLU A 74 7.82 -10.50 -12.86
N LEU A 75 7.87 -9.99 -11.62
CA LEU A 75 7.92 -8.56 -11.34
C LEU A 75 9.18 -7.90 -11.92
N ILE A 76 10.34 -8.56 -11.79
CA ILE A 76 11.59 -8.09 -12.39
C ILE A 76 11.49 -8.11 -13.92
N LYS A 77 10.87 -9.15 -14.50
CA LYS A 77 10.63 -9.25 -15.93
C LYS A 77 9.66 -8.18 -16.45
N ASP A 78 8.69 -7.78 -15.63
CA ASP A 78 7.73 -6.70 -15.92
C ASP A 78 8.37 -5.30 -15.83
N GLY A 79 9.66 -5.20 -15.44
CA GLY A 79 10.45 -3.97 -15.48
C GLY A 79 10.70 -3.31 -14.13
N PHE A 80 10.26 -3.92 -13.01
CA PHE A 80 10.59 -3.40 -11.69
C PHE A 80 12.05 -3.70 -11.32
N GLN A 81 12.70 -2.77 -10.63
CA GLN A 81 14.09 -2.95 -10.17
C GLN A 81 14.16 -4.07 -9.12
N GLN A 82 15.14 -4.95 -9.25
CA GLN A 82 15.29 -6.12 -8.38
C GLN A 82 15.37 -5.74 -6.90
N GLU A 83 16.21 -4.76 -6.53
CA GLU A 83 16.39 -4.32 -5.15
C GLU A 83 15.08 -3.82 -4.55
N LEU A 84 14.27 -3.12 -5.36
CA LEU A 84 12.97 -2.62 -4.95
C LEU A 84 11.97 -3.77 -4.73
N VAL A 85 11.93 -4.73 -5.65
CA VAL A 85 11.07 -5.92 -5.54
C VAL A 85 11.42 -6.70 -4.27
N ASP A 86 12.69 -6.97 -4.03
CA ASP A 86 13.16 -7.72 -2.86
C ASP A 86 12.82 -6.99 -1.55
N GLN A 87 13.00 -5.67 -1.51
CA GLN A 87 12.65 -4.86 -0.35
C GLN A 87 11.15 -4.91 -0.08
N VAL A 88 10.32 -4.64 -1.09
CA VAL A 88 8.86 -4.54 -0.92
C VAL A 88 8.24 -5.89 -0.58
N VAL A 89 8.62 -6.96 -1.28
CA VAL A 89 8.13 -8.32 -0.99
C VAL A 89 8.45 -8.71 0.44
N LYS A 90 9.70 -8.51 0.88
CA LYS A 90 10.12 -8.79 2.26
C LYS A 90 9.31 -7.99 3.29
N MET A 91 9.05 -6.70 3.03
CA MET A 91 8.26 -5.86 3.93
C MET A 91 6.80 -6.33 4.01
N VAL A 92 6.22 -6.73 2.87
CA VAL A 92 4.85 -7.26 2.79
C VAL A 92 4.74 -8.55 3.60
N ASP A 93 5.65 -9.49 3.40
CA ASP A 93 5.63 -10.80 4.06
C ASP A 93 5.87 -10.67 5.58
N LEU A 94 6.81 -9.84 6.00
CA LEU A 94 7.06 -9.56 7.41
C LEU A 94 5.89 -8.83 8.11
N ALA A 95 5.10 -8.06 7.37
CA ALA A 95 3.95 -7.35 7.92
C ALA A 95 2.66 -8.19 7.98
N GLU A 96 2.69 -9.47 7.56
CA GLU A 96 1.51 -10.34 7.51
C GLU A 96 0.81 -10.47 8.88
N TYR A 97 1.57 -10.56 9.97
CA TYR A 97 0.98 -10.67 11.32
C TYR A 97 0.16 -9.44 11.71
N LYS A 98 0.54 -8.24 11.25
CA LYS A 98 -0.20 -7.00 11.52
C LYS A 98 -1.55 -6.98 10.83
N ARG A 99 -1.65 -7.58 9.65
CA ARG A 99 -2.88 -7.64 8.87
C ARG A 99 -3.96 -8.50 9.54
N ARG A 100 -3.57 -9.49 10.32
CA ARG A 100 -4.49 -10.33 11.10
C ARG A 100 -5.14 -9.58 12.26
N GLN A 101 -4.54 -8.48 12.70
CA GLN A 101 -5.04 -7.65 13.79
C GLN A 101 -6.01 -6.56 13.31
N THR A 102 -6.19 -6.40 12.00
CA THR A 102 -7.09 -5.39 11.45
C THR A 102 -8.55 -5.86 11.50
N PRO A 103 -9.51 -4.95 11.78
CA PRO A 103 -10.93 -5.28 11.70
C PRO A 103 -11.33 -5.64 10.28
N LEU A 104 -12.41 -6.42 10.17
CA LEU A 104 -13.00 -6.75 8.87
C LEU A 104 -13.54 -5.49 8.21
N GLY A 105 -13.08 -5.21 7.00
CA GLY A 105 -13.55 -4.10 6.17
C GLY A 105 -14.19 -4.59 4.87
N PRO A 106 -14.92 -3.73 4.16
CA PRO A 106 -15.44 -4.05 2.84
C PRO A 106 -14.29 -4.29 1.86
N ARG A 107 -14.45 -5.30 1.01
CA ARG A 107 -13.50 -5.61 -0.05
C ARG A 107 -13.77 -4.69 -1.25
N VAL A 108 -12.76 -3.94 -1.66
CA VAL A 108 -12.83 -3.03 -2.83
C VAL A 108 -11.93 -3.47 -3.98
N THR A 109 -11.14 -4.55 -3.77
CA THR A 109 -10.24 -5.16 -4.75
C THR A 109 -10.58 -6.64 -4.92
N THR A 110 -10.07 -7.26 -5.99
CA THR A 110 -10.29 -8.69 -6.28
C THR A 110 -9.76 -9.59 -5.16
N LYS A 111 -8.63 -9.21 -4.54
CA LYS A 111 -8.07 -9.88 -3.36
C LYS A 111 -7.93 -8.89 -2.21
N GLY A 112 -8.46 -9.28 -1.06
CA GLY A 112 -8.29 -8.50 0.17
C GLY A 112 -7.00 -8.87 0.89
N PHE A 113 -6.22 -7.88 1.28
CA PHE A 113 -5.09 -8.05 2.18
C PHE A 113 -5.51 -8.79 3.45
N GLY A 114 -4.75 -9.81 3.84
CA GLY A 114 -4.92 -10.53 5.10
C GLY A 114 -5.97 -11.62 5.12
N ARG A 115 -7.01 -11.58 4.29
CA ARG A 115 -8.02 -12.63 4.23
C ARG A 115 -7.79 -13.61 3.08
N ASP A 116 -7.48 -13.08 1.91
CA ASP A 116 -7.35 -13.87 0.68
C ASP A 116 -5.89 -14.28 0.41
N ARG A 117 -4.92 -13.61 1.06
CA ARG A 117 -3.51 -13.97 1.05
C ARG A 117 -3.06 -14.34 2.46
N ARG A 118 -2.99 -15.62 2.75
CA ARG A 118 -2.55 -16.14 4.06
C ARG A 118 -1.23 -16.87 3.91
N LEU A 119 -0.17 -16.24 4.41
CA LEU A 119 1.11 -16.91 4.63
C LEU A 119 1.14 -17.55 6.03
N PRO A 120 1.82 -18.69 6.23
CA PRO A 120 2.02 -19.26 7.55
C PRO A 120 2.73 -18.28 8.47
N VAL A 121 2.18 -18.04 9.69
CA VAL A 121 2.70 -17.02 10.63
C VAL A 121 4.12 -17.33 11.11
N VAL A 122 4.49 -18.61 11.14
CA VAL A 122 5.77 -19.11 11.68
C VAL A 122 6.76 -19.52 10.58
N ASN A 123 6.49 -19.20 9.35
CA ASN A 123 7.34 -19.56 8.24
C ASN A 123 8.18 -18.38 7.76
N ARG A 124 9.50 -18.60 7.59
CA ARG A 124 10.39 -17.69 6.85
C ARG A 124 10.23 -17.96 5.35
N TYR A 125 9.02 -17.74 4.84
CA TYR A 125 8.75 -17.86 3.42
C TYR A 125 9.40 -16.67 2.69
N ASP A 126 10.31 -16.98 1.79
CA ASP A 126 10.91 -16.03 0.86
C ASP A 126 10.22 -16.23 -0.49
N GLY A 127 9.10 -15.55 -0.70
CA GLY A 127 8.20 -15.62 -1.85
C GLY A 127 8.82 -15.57 -3.24
#